data_dcebd37f334d2e5a339f00822ff2af63
#
_entry.id   dcebd37f334d2e5a339f00822ff2af63
#
_cell.length_a   1.000
_cell.length_b   1.000
_cell.length_c   1.000
_cell.angle_alpha   90.00
_cell.angle_beta   90.00
_cell.angle_gamma   90.00
#
_symmetry.space_group_name_H-M   'P 1'
#
loop_
_entity.id
_entity.type
_entity.pdbx_description
1 polymer ?
#
loop_
_entity_poly.entity_id
_entity_poly.type
_entity_poly.pdbx_seq_one_letter_code
_entity_poly.pdbx_strand_id
1 'polypeptide(L)'
;MQSDKTGLILKAFYTVYNELGYGFIENVYQNALYKELQRMGIPCVAHPKINVYYRGEIVGYYEADIIAFDSVILELKAVSHLMKEHEIQLRNYLKA
;
A
#
# COMPACT_ATOMS: atom_id res chain seq x y z
N MET A 1 4.88 6.22 -13.00
CA MET A 1 5.32 6.98 -11.83
C MET A 1 6.66 6.45 -11.36
N GLN A 2 7.68 7.24 -11.56
CA GLN A 2 9.03 6.91 -11.13
C GLN A 2 9.53 8.04 -10.24
N SER A 3 9.71 7.76 -8.98
CA SER A 3 10.21 8.74 -8.03
C SER A 3 10.98 8.01 -6.95
N ASP A 4 11.78 8.76 -6.19
CA ASP A 4 12.50 8.18 -5.06
C ASP A 4 11.53 7.61 -4.04
N LYS A 5 10.37 8.24 -3.84
CA LYS A 5 9.35 7.75 -2.94
C LYS A 5 8.81 6.41 -3.40
N THR A 6 8.48 6.29 -4.67
CA THR A 6 8.01 5.03 -5.24
C THR A 6 9.06 3.94 -5.11
N GLY A 7 10.31 4.29 -5.40
CA GLY A 7 11.42 3.34 -5.27
C GLY A 7 11.60 2.82 -3.87
N LEU A 8 11.49 3.69 -2.87
CA LEU A 8 11.59 3.29 -1.48
C LEU A 8 10.44 2.38 -1.05
N ILE A 9 9.23 2.70 -1.50
CA ILE A 9 8.06 1.87 -1.20
C ILE A 9 8.22 0.48 -1.81
N LEU A 10 8.65 0.40 -3.07
CA LEU A 10 8.86 -0.88 -3.72
C LEU A 10 9.96 -1.67 -3.05
N LYS A 11 11.02 -1.00 -2.60
CA LYS A 11 12.09 -1.66 -1.85
C LYS A 11 11.55 -2.29 -0.57
N ALA A 12 10.70 -1.56 0.16
CA ALA A 12 10.07 -2.07 1.36
C ALA A 12 9.21 -3.30 1.04
N PHE A 13 8.42 -3.22 -0.02
CA PHE A 13 7.56 -4.32 -0.43
C PHE A 13 8.36 -5.57 -0.75
N TYR A 14 9.42 -5.44 -1.56
CA TYR A 14 10.23 -6.59 -1.92
C TYR A 14 11.00 -7.14 -0.75
N THR A 15 11.43 -6.30 0.18
CA THR A 15 12.07 -6.75 1.42
C THR A 15 11.12 -7.66 2.20
N VAL A 16 9.88 -7.22 2.36
CA VAL A 16 8.86 -8.00 3.06
C VAL A 16 8.58 -9.32 2.34
N TYR A 17 8.40 -9.24 1.03
CA TYR A 17 8.06 -10.43 0.26
C TYR A 17 9.20 -11.44 0.25
N ASN A 18 10.43 -10.97 0.14
CA ASN A 18 11.59 -11.86 0.16
C ASN A 18 11.76 -12.54 1.52
N GLU A 19 11.44 -11.82 2.59
CA GLU A 19 11.57 -12.35 3.95
C GLU A 19 10.48 -13.38 4.25
N LEU A 20 9.23 -13.04 3.93
CA LEU A 20 8.08 -13.89 4.27
C LEU A 20 7.83 -14.99 3.27
N GLY A 21 8.20 -14.78 2.01
CA GLY A 21 7.79 -15.67 0.93
C GLY A 21 6.31 -15.47 0.60
N TYR A 22 5.76 -16.36 -0.17
CA TYR A 22 4.34 -16.29 -0.52
C TYR A 22 3.55 -17.35 0.25
N GLY A 23 2.22 -17.24 0.20
CA GLY A 23 1.34 -18.21 0.82
C GLY A 23 0.58 -17.72 2.03
N PHE A 24 0.93 -16.55 2.55
CA PHE A 24 0.18 -15.96 3.66
C PHE A 24 -1.00 -15.17 3.12
N ILE A 25 -1.97 -14.92 3.99
CA ILE A 25 -3.10 -14.07 3.63
C ILE A 25 -2.62 -12.61 3.52
N GLU A 26 -3.39 -11.82 2.79
CA GLU A 26 -3.04 -10.44 2.46
C GLU A 26 -2.73 -9.59 3.70
N ASN A 27 -3.48 -9.81 4.77
CA ASN A 27 -3.32 -9.06 6.00
C ASN A 27 -1.92 -9.17 6.61
N VAL A 28 -1.30 -10.33 6.46
CA VAL A 28 0.06 -10.55 6.96
C VAL A 28 1.05 -9.64 6.24
N TYR A 29 0.92 -9.55 4.92
CA TYR A 29 1.80 -8.69 4.12
C TYR A 29 1.57 -7.22 4.40
N GLN A 30 0.30 -6.82 4.59
CA GLN A 30 -0.02 -5.44 4.94
C GLN A 30 0.65 -5.03 6.24
N ASN A 31 0.54 -5.87 7.26
CA ASN A 31 1.12 -5.57 8.56
C ASN A 31 2.64 -5.53 8.50
N ALA A 32 3.25 -6.47 7.77
CA ALA A 32 4.70 -6.50 7.62
C ALA A 32 5.20 -5.28 6.84
N LEU A 33 4.48 -4.90 5.78
CA LEU A 33 4.86 -3.72 5.00
C LEU A 33 4.78 -2.45 5.82
N TYR A 34 3.74 -2.30 6.63
CA TYR A 34 3.61 -1.15 7.51
C TYR A 34 4.81 -1.06 8.45
N LYS A 35 5.19 -2.18 9.05
CA LYS A 35 6.35 -2.21 9.95
C LYS A 35 7.65 -1.90 9.24
N GLU A 36 7.82 -2.41 8.02
CA GLU A 36 9.04 -2.17 7.26
C GLU A 36 9.15 -0.70 6.85
N LEU A 37 8.03 -0.09 6.44
CA LEU A 37 8.04 1.34 6.13
C LEU A 37 8.43 2.18 7.35
N GLN A 38 7.93 1.81 8.52
CA GLN A 38 8.30 2.51 9.75
C GLN A 38 9.78 2.34 10.05
N ARG A 39 10.33 1.14 9.87
CA ARG A 39 11.75 0.89 10.07
C ARG A 39 12.62 1.75 9.16
N MET A 40 12.14 2.01 7.95
CA MET A 40 12.86 2.83 6.98
C MET A 40 12.68 4.32 7.23
N GLY A 41 11.92 4.70 8.24
CA GLY A 41 11.66 6.10 8.55
C GLY A 41 10.67 6.77 7.61
N ILE A 42 9.84 5.98 6.92
CA ILE A 42 8.86 6.50 5.98
C ILE A 42 7.56 6.80 6.72
N PRO A 43 7.07 8.05 6.67
CA PRO A 43 5.78 8.35 7.29
C PRO A 43 4.68 7.57 6.58
N CYS A 44 3.88 6.86 7.35
CA CYS A 44 2.81 6.04 6.80
C CYS A 44 1.68 5.88 7.82
N VAL A 45 0.48 5.65 7.29
CA VAL A 45 -0.72 5.42 8.07
C VAL A 45 -1.38 4.15 7.57
N ALA A 46 -1.71 3.25 8.48
CA ALA A 46 -2.41 2.01 8.13
C ALA A 46 -3.91 2.23 8.10
N HIS A 47 -4.56 1.64 7.11
CA HIS A 47 -6.00 1.65 6.93
C HIS A 47 -6.61 3.06 6.94
N PRO A 48 -6.05 3.99 6.14
CA PRO A 48 -6.60 5.34 6.10
C PRO A 48 -7.98 5.34 5.46
N LYS A 49 -8.86 6.18 6.00
CA LYS A 49 -10.18 6.40 5.44
C LYS A 49 -10.08 7.51 4.42
N ILE A 50 -10.43 7.22 3.17
CA ILE A 50 -10.29 8.16 2.06
C ILE A 50 -11.66 8.56 1.58
N ASN A 51 -11.95 9.85 1.63
CA ASN A 51 -13.23 10.38 1.15
C ASN A 51 -13.21 10.51 -0.37
N VAL A 52 -14.32 10.18 -0.98
CA VAL A 52 -14.51 10.33 -2.42
C VAL A 52 -15.46 11.49 -2.66
N TYR A 53 -15.05 12.41 -3.54
CA TYR A 53 -15.81 13.62 -3.82
C TYR A 53 -16.38 13.57 -5.23
N TYR A 54 -17.57 14.12 -5.37
CA TYR A 54 -18.20 14.36 -6.66
C TYR A 54 -18.75 15.78 -6.65
N ARG A 55 -18.25 16.62 -7.55
CA ARG A 55 -18.64 18.02 -7.65
C ARG A 55 -18.54 18.77 -6.31
N GLY A 56 -17.45 18.48 -5.57
CA GLY A 56 -17.18 19.14 -4.30
C GLY A 56 -17.91 18.58 -3.10
N GLU A 57 -18.72 17.54 -3.28
CA GLU A 57 -19.45 16.91 -2.19
C GLU A 57 -18.96 15.51 -1.96
N ILE A 58 -18.93 15.09 -0.69
CA ILE A 58 -18.54 13.73 -0.35
C ILE A 58 -19.67 12.79 -0.73
N VAL A 59 -19.37 11.83 -1.60
CA VAL A 59 -20.34 10.83 -2.02
C VAL A 59 -20.07 9.45 -1.45
N GLY A 60 -18.96 9.29 -0.75
CA GLY A 60 -18.64 8.02 -0.12
C GLY A 60 -17.21 8.04 0.37
N TYR A 61 -16.79 6.90 0.87
CA TYR A 61 -15.39 6.74 1.30
C TYR A 61 -15.00 5.28 1.12
N TYR A 62 -13.68 5.05 1.14
CA TYR A 62 -13.15 3.69 1.19
C TYR A 62 -11.91 3.69 2.08
N GLU A 63 -11.52 2.49 2.51
CA GLU A 63 -10.35 2.29 3.34
C GLU A 63 -9.26 1.66 2.48
N ALA A 64 -8.12 2.32 2.39
CA ALA A 64 -6.97 1.77 1.70
C ALA A 64 -6.14 0.93 2.67
N ASP A 65 -5.13 0.25 2.15
CA ASP A 65 -4.25 -0.53 3.02
C ASP A 65 -3.30 0.39 3.78
N ILE A 66 -2.59 1.25 3.06
CA ILE A 66 -1.61 2.18 3.65
C ILE A 66 -1.55 3.44 2.81
N ILE A 67 -1.31 4.58 3.44
CA ILE A 67 -0.84 5.79 2.77
C ILE A 67 0.59 6.03 3.23
N ALA A 68 1.51 6.21 2.29
CA ALA A 68 2.90 6.54 2.57
C ALA A 68 3.23 7.93 2.08
N PHE A 69 4.08 8.66 2.82
CA PHE A 69 4.52 10.01 2.45
C PHE A 69 3.36 10.99 2.29
N ASP A 70 2.23 10.73 2.91
CA ASP A 70 1.00 11.54 2.78
C ASP A 70 0.53 11.69 1.33
N SER A 71 1.05 10.92 0.40
CA SER A 71 0.76 11.14 -1.02
C SER A 71 0.58 9.89 -1.84
N VAL A 72 0.97 8.72 -1.36
CA VAL A 72 0.90 7.49 -2.15
C VAL A 72 0.03 6.47 -1.44
N ILE A 73 -1.03 6.05 -2.11
CA ILE A 73 -1.92 4.99 -1.63
C ILE A 73 -1.33 3.65 -2.05
N LEU A 74 -1.15 2.76 -1.09
CA LEU A 74 -0.67 1.41 -1.34
C LEU A 74 -1.80 0.43 -1.12
N GLU A 75 -1.99 -0.46 -2.08
CA GLU A 75 -2.95 -1.56 -1.94
C GLU A 75 -2.29 -2.85 -2.40
N LEU A 76 -2.41 -3.89 -1.58
CA LEU A 76 -1.90 -5.20 -1.90
C LEU A 76 -3.05 -6.05 -2.42
N LYS A 77 -2.77 -6.80 -3.47
CA LYS A 77 -3.78 -7.67 -4.07
C LYS A 77 -3.18 -9.03 -4.37
N ALA A 78 -3.99 -10.06 -4.19
CA ALA A 78 -3.62 -11.39 -4.63
C ALA A 78 -3.63 -11.43 -6.15
N VAL A 79 -2.51 -11.84 -6.74
CA VAL A 79 -2.37 -11.89 -8.19
C VAL A 79 -2.91 -13.20 -8.74
N SER A 80 -2.74 -14.28 -7.98
CA SER A 80 -3.16 -15.60 -8.43
C SER A 80 -3.52 -16.47 -7.24
N HIS A 81 -4.65 -17.16 -7.35
CA HIS A 81 -5.04 -18.13 -6.32
C HIS A 81 -4.12 -19.33 -6.28
N LEU A 82 -3.62 -19.74 -7.44
CA LEU A 82 -2.75 -20.91 -7.53
C LEU A 82 -1.36 -20.63 -6.98
N MET A 83 -0.83 -19.48 -7.31
CA MET A 83 0.52 -19.07 -6.90
C MET A 83 0.54 -18.42 -5.53
N LYS A 84 -0.62 -17.94 -5.07
CA LYS A 84 -0.74 -17.21 -3.80
C LYS A 84 0.22 -16.03 -3.71
N GLU A 85 0.45 -15.40 -4.84
CA GLU A 85 1.30 -14.22 -4.93
C GLU A 85 0.46 -12.97 -4.73
N HIS A 86 1.12 -11.92 -4.34
CA HIS A 86 0.49 -10.62 -4.17
C HIS A 86 1.23 -9.58 -4.97
N GLU A 87 0.52 -8.58 -5.42
CA GLU A 87 1.13 -7.43 -6.05
C GLU A 87 0.75 -6.18 -5.28
N ILE A 88 1.57 -5.16 -5.39
CA ILE A 88 1.29 -3.88 -4.78
C ILE A 88 0.83 -2.93 -5.85
N GLN A 89 -0.23 -2.18 -5.56
CA GLN A 89 -0.72 -1.12 -6.42
C GLN A 89 -0.48 0.20 -5.73
N LEU A 90 0.08 1.14 -6.49
CA LEU A 90 0.40 2.47 -5.98
C LEU A 90 -0.41 3.50 -6.75
N ARG A 91 -1.03 4.42 -6.03
CA ARG A 91 -1.78 5.50 -6.63
C ARG A 91 -1.42 6.81 -5.97
N ASN A 92 -1.42 7.87 -6.78
CA ASN A 92 -1.17 9.20 -6.25
C ASN A 92 -2.45 9.69 -5.57
N TYR A 93 -2.37 9.87 -4.26
CA TYR A 93 -3.50 10.29 -3.46
C TYR A 93 -4.08 11.64 -3.91
N LEU A 94 -3.20 12.55 -4.30
CA LEU A 94 -3.63 13.90 -4.68
C LEU A 94 -4.39 13.94 -6.00
N LYS A 95 -4.31 12.88 -6.78
CA LYS A 95 -5.03 12.77 -8.05
C LYS A 95 -6.22 11.83 -7.99
N ALA A 96 -6.39 11.18 -6.89
CA ALA A 96 -7.48 10.20 -6.73
C ALA A 96 -8.85 10.87 -6.63
#